data_19e697a154b6d065df9baaa4a19cd7d4
#
_entry.id   19e697a154b6d065df9baaa4a19cd7d4
#
_cell.length_a   1.000
_cell.length_b   1.000
_cell.length_c   1.000
_cell.angle_alpha   90.00
_cell.angle_beta   90.00
_cell.angle_gamma   90.00
#
_symmetry.space_group_name_H-M   'P 1'
#
loop_
_entity.id
_entity.type
_entity.pdbx_description
1 polymer ?
#
loop_
_entity_poly.entity_id
_entity_poly.type
_entity_poly.pdbx_seq_one_letter_code
_entity_poly.pdbx_strand_id
1 'polypeptide(L)'
;MKKEEKKEEKKEEKKVTKKEIVAPKKIVKKVKNFSAIYDANKPYSISEALEIVKKITATKFDASVEVHFRLGINPKKGDQQVRGAVSLPNGTGKTVRVAAFVSPENEKAAKEAGADLVGSSELIEEIKKSGKTDFEVAVAEPMMMRNLASIAKILGTRGLMPSPKNDTVTTDVALAVSELKKGKISYKNDDTANLHCLIGKVSFDTNKLVENYNALVDNIRKAKPSSAKGAYIKAVSICSSMSKGVKVIVS
;
A
#
# COMPACT_ATOMS: atom_id res chain seq x y z
N MET A 1 -14.33 -10.44 52.92
CA MET A 1 -14.70 -9.13 52.41
C MET A 1 -13.76 -8.61 51.32
N LYS A 2 -12.44 -8.51 51.46
CA LYS A 2 -11.53 -7.99 50.38
C LYS A 2 -11.28 -8.92 49.20
N LYS A 3 -11.79 -10.15 49.15
CA LYS A 3 -11.63 -11.08 48.02
C LYS A 3 -12.88 -11.16 47.11
N GLU A 4 -14.00 -10.67 47.58
CA GLU A 4 -15.26 -10.63 46.85
C GLU A 4 -15.36 -9.34 46.03
N GLU A 5 -14.95 -8.21 46.57
CA GLU A 5 -14.90 -6.91 45.85
C GLU A 5 -13.99 -6.95 44.59
N LYS A 6 -12.83 -7.63 44.67
CA LYS A 6 -11.97 -7.83 43.49
C LYS A 6 -12.49 -8.77 42.41
N LYS A 7 -13.54 -9.57 42.72
CA LYS A 7 -14.19 -10.44 41.73
C LYS A 7 -15.37 -9.74 41.04
N GLU A 8 -15.98 -8.76 41.68
CA GLU A 8 -17.03 -7.95 41.06
C GLU A 8 -16.44 -6.89 40.11
N GLU A 9 -15.38 -6.18 40.49
CA GLU A 9 -14.69 -5.24 39.60
C GLU A 9 -14.18 -5.91 38.33
N LYS A 10 -13.63 -7.14 38.41
CA LYS A 10 -13.21 -7.91 37.22
C LYS A 10 -14.37 -8.46 36.39
N LYS A 11 -15.60 -8.50 36.91
CA LYS A 11 -16.80 -8.88 36.14
C LYS A 11 -17.43 -7.67 35.46
N GLU A 12 -17.31 -6.48 36.02
CA GLU A 12 -17.77 -5.25 35.38
C GLU A 12 -16.85 -4.79 34.27
N GLU A 13 -15.52 -4.82 34.43
CA GLU A 13 -14.58 -4.53 33.35
C GLU A 13 -14.72 -5.50 32.15
N LYS A 14 -15.11 -6.76 32.38
CA LYS A 14 -15.40 -7.72 31.29
C LYS A 14 -16.77 -7.55 30.64
N LYS A 15 -17.68 -6.78 31.26
CA LYS A 15 -19.00 -6.44 30.67
C LYS A 15 -18.96 -5.17 29.84
N VAL A 16 -18.07 -4.22 30.13
CA VAL A 16 -17.93 -2.95 29.40
C VAL A 16 -17.18 -3.15 28.07
N THR A 17 -16.28 -4.11 27.96
CA THR A 17 -15.55 -4.40 26.71
C THR A 17 -16.30 -5.32 25.73
N LYS A 18 -17.55 -5.74 26.05
CA LYS A 18 -18.38 -6.60 25.17
C LYS A 18 -19.59 -5.92 24.55
N LYS A 19 -19.79 -4.62 24.78
CA LYS A 19 -20.82 -3.85 24.07
C LYS A 19 -20.13 -2.84 23.17
N GLU A 20 -20.07 -3.14 21.91
CA GLU A 20 -19.91 -2.33 20.71
C GLU A 20 -19.00 -2.98 19.67
N ILE A 21 -19.32 -4.22 19.33
CA ILE A 21 -19.06 -4.73 17.98
C ILE A 21 -20.39 -5.32 17.52
N VAL A 22 -21.32 -4.45 17.18
CA VAL A 22 -22.49 -4.85 16.39
C VAL A 22 -22.01 -4.98 14.95
N ALA A 23 -21.52 -6.14 14.60
CA ALA A 23 -21.34 -6.50 13.20
C ALA A 23 -22.73 -6.47 12.51
N PRO A 24 -22.88 -5.78 11.38
CA PRO A 24 -24.11 -5.85 10.60
C PRO A 24 -24.25 -7.26 10.02
N LYS A 25 -24.94 -8.13 10.73
CA LYS A 25 -25.48 -9.38 10.18
C LYS A 25 -26.56 -8.99 9.18
N LYS A 26 -26.24 -8.86 7.90
CA LYS A 26 -27.14 -8.96 6.72
C LYS A 26 -26.61 -8.20 5.52
N ILE A 27 -25.46 -8.52 4.97
CA ILE A 27 -25.13 -8.18 3.57
C ILE A 27 -24.29 -9.32 2.97
N VAL A 28 -24.79 -10.53 3.00
CA VAL A 28 -24.24 -11.64 2.23
C VAL A 28 -25.41 -12.35 1.56
N LYS A 29 -26.14 -11.63 0.72
CA LYS A 29 -27.01 -12.25 -0.29
C LYS A 29 -26.77 -11.57 -1.63
N LYS A 30 -25.92 -12.22 -2.46
CA LYS A 30 -26.00 -12.22 -3.91
C LYS A 30 -25.95 -10.86 -4.62
N VAL A 31 -24.76 -10.31 -4.83
CA VAL A 31 -24.57 -9.56 -6.06
C VAL A 31 -24.21 -10.57 -7.16
N LYS A 32 -25.19 -11.34 -7.64
CA LYS A 32 -25.01 -12.26 -8.78
C LYS A 32 -25.14 -11.55 -10.14
N ASN A 33 -25.71 -10.35 -10.19
CA ASN A 33 -25.91 -9.60 -11.43
C ASN A 33 -25.21 -8.23 -11.35
N PHE A 34 -23.89 -8.20 -11.54
CA PHE A 34 -23.11 -6.95 -11.64
C PHE A 34 -23.56 -6.08 -12.81
N SER A 35 -24.05 -6.69 -13.89
CA SER A 35 -24.59 -5.99 -15.07
C SER A 35 -25.83 -5.13 -14.78
N ALA A 36 -26.52 -5.36 -13.68
CA ALA A 36 -27.64 -4.51 -13.26
C ALA A 36 -27.17 -3.24 -12.51
N ILE A 37 -25.92 -3.18 -12.04
CA ILE A 37 -25.38 -2.05 -11.27
C ILE A 37 -24.61 -1.10 -12.16
N TYR A 38 -23.84 -1.62 -13.12
CA TYR A 38 -23.03 -0.81 -14.04
C TYR A 38 -22.78 -1.54 -15.35
N ASP A 39 -22.53 -0.76 -16.40
CA ASP A 39 -22.09 -1.29 -17.71
C ASP A 39 -20.56 -1.37 -17.74
N ALA A 40 -20.02 -2.58 -17.90
CA ALA A 40 -18.58 -2.84 -17.92
C ALA A 40 -17.83 -2.19 -19.10
N ASN A 41 -18.56 -1.79 -20.16
CA ASN A 41 -17.98 -1.18 -21.34
C ASN A 41 -17.92 0.34 -21.26
N LYS A 42 -18.79 0.96 -20.47
CA LYS A 42 -18.87 2.40 -20.33
C LYS A 42 -17.78 2.92 -19.37
N PRO A 43 -17.01 3.97 -19.72
CA PRO A 43 -16.15 4.67 -18.79
C PRO A 43 -16.98 5.63 -17.93
N TYR A 44 -16.64 5.71 -16.63
CA TYR A 44 -17.31 6.53 -15.63
C TYR A 44 -16.39 7.63 -15.13
N SER A 45 -16.93 8.68 -14.55
CA SER A 45 -16.14 9.64 -13.77
C SER A 45 -15.51 8.97 -12.55
N ILE A 46 -14.45 9.55 -12.00
CA ILE A 46 -13.75 8.97 -10.84
C ILE A 46 -14.67 8.81 -9.63
N SER A 47 -15.52 9.80 -9.34
CA SER A 47 -16.46 9.75 -8.22
C SER A 47 -17.52 8.67 -8.39
N GLU A 48 -18.14 8.60 -9.56
CA GLU A 48 -19.12 7.56 -9.89
C GLU A 48 -18.50 6.15 -9.85
N ALA A 49 -17.28 5.99 -10.41
CA ALA A 49 -16.58 4.72 -10.41
C ALA A 49 -16.30 4.23 -8.98
N LEU A 50 -15.88 5.11 -8.07
CA LEU A 50 -15.65 4.79 -6.67
C LEU A 50 -16.94 4.40 -5.94
N GLU A 51 -18.04 5.08 -6.20
CA GLU A 51 -19.34 4.70 -5.63
C GLU A 51 -19.81 3.34 -6.14
N ILE A 52 -19.64 3.08 -7.44
CA ILE A 52 -19.95 1.78 -8.03
C ILE A 52 -19.10 0.69 -7.38
N VAL A 53 -17.78 0.90 -7.24
CA VAL A 53 -16.87 -0.05 -6.60
C VAL A 53 -17.29 -0.33 -5.16
N LYS A 54 -17.66 0.69 -4.37
CA LYS A 54 -18.19 0.51 -3.01
C LYS A 54 -19.47 -0.33 -2.98
N LYS A 55 -20.40 -0.12 -3.93
CA LYS A 55 -21.65 -0.86 -4.03
C LYS A 55 -21.45 -2.33 -4.45
N ILE A 56 -20.46 -2.60 -5.32
CA ILE A 56 -20.16 -3.95 -5.83
C ILE A 56 -19.37 -4.77 -4.80
N THR A 57 -18.66 -4.12 -3.89
CA THR A 57 -17.83 -4.80 -2.89
C THR A 57 -18.71 -5.61 -1.94
N ALA A 58 -18.55 -6.93 -1.99
CA ALA A 58 -19.35 -7.89 -1.19
C ALA A 58 -18.47 -8.68 -0.21
N THR A 59 -17.34 -8.14 0.22
CA THR A 59 -16.40 -8.79 1.12
C THR A 59 -16.81 -8.63 2.58
N LYS A 60 -16.42 -9.59 3.44
CA LYS A 60 -16.65 -9.53 4.89
C LYS A 60 -15.58 -8.70 5.63
N PHE A 61 -14.52 -8.34 4.96
CA PHE A 61 -13.42 -7.53 5.46
C PHE A 61 -13.38 -6.18 4.75
N ASP A 62 -12.70 -5.21 5.32
CA ASP A 62 -12.50 -3.90 4.71
C ASP A 62 -11.55 -4.03 3.51
N ALA A 63 -12.15 -4.07 2.32
CA ALA A 63 -11.44 -4.32 1.08
C ALA A 63 -10.55 -3.12 0.70
N SER A 64 -9.43 -3.41 0.07
CA SER A 64 -8.57 -2.39 -0.50
C SER A 64 -9.13 -1.91 -1.84
N VAL A 65 -9.02 -0.61 -2.11
CA VAL A 65 -9.35 -0.01 -3.40
C VAL A 65 -8.06 0.17 -4.20
N GLU A 66 -8.03 -0.42 -5.38
CA GLU A 66 -6.86 -0.47 -6.26
C GLU A 66 -7.17 0.22 -7.58
N VAL A 67 -6.17 0.92 -8.11
CA VAL A 67 -6.21 1.55 -9.43
C VAL A 67 -5.21 0.86 -10.34
N HIS A 68 -5.65 0.55 -11.55
CA HIS A 68 -4.85 -0.09 -12.57
C HIS A 68 -4.75 0.83 -13.77
N PHE A 69 -3.53 1.18 -14.14
CA PHE A 69 -3.24 2.00 -15.31
C PHE A 69 -2.63 1.12 -16.41
N ARG A 70 -3.13 1.26 -17.61
CA ARG A 70 -2.47 0.73 -18.80
C ARG A 70 -1.68 1.85 -19.45
N LEU A 71 -0.35 1.71 -19.44
CA LEU A 71 0.57 2.70 -19.97
C LEU A 71 0.91 2.43 -21.45
N GLY A 72 1.25 3.50 -22.16
CA GLY A 72 1.72 3.44 -23.55
C GLY A 72 3.25 3.34 -23.64
N ILE A 73 3.84 2.41 -22.89
CA ILE A 73 5.31 2.19 -22.82
C ILE A 73 5.66 0.80 -23.35
N ASN A 74 6.94 0.59 -23.65
CA ASN A 74 7.49 -0.72 -23.96
C ASN A 74 8.31 -1.23 -22.76
N PRO A 75 7.76 -2.16 -21.94
CA PRO A 75 8.42 -2.60 -20.71
C PRO A 75 9.71 -3.38 -20.95
N LYS A 76 9.93 -3.89 -22.17
CA LYS A 76 11.19 -4.59 -22.55
C LYS A 76 12.37 -3.64 -22.69
N LYS A 77 12.11 -2.33 -22.89
CA LYS A 77 13.14 -1.30 -22.95
C LYS A 77 13.38 -0.74 -21.54
N GLY A 78 14.61 -0.84 -21.06
CA GLY A 78 14.98 -0.38 -19.72
C GLY A 78 14.79 1.13 -19.49
N ASP A 79 14.88 1.94 -20.56
CA ASP A 79 14.65 3.39 -20.55
C ASP A 79 13.16 3.78 -20.46
N GLN A 80 12.24 2.85 -20.72
CA GLN A 80 10.79 3.06 -20.64
C GLN A 80 10.17 2.43 -19.39
N GLN A 81 10.97 1.88 -18.50
CA GLN A 81 10.46 1.38 -17.23
C GLN A 81 10.04 2.52 -16.30
N VAL A 82 8.80 2.47 -15.84
CA VAL A 82 8.22 3.45 -14.92
C VAL A 82 8.25 2.87 -13.51
N ARG A 83 8.98 3.54 -12.63
CA ARG A 83 9.07 3.18 -11.20
C ARG A 83 9.19 4.46 -10.40
N GLY A 84 8.54 4.52 -9.26
CA GLY A 84 8.62 5.66 -8.36
C GLY A 84 7.90 5.41 -7.04
N ALA A 85 7.83 6.47 -6.26
CA ALA A 85 7.07 6.49 -5.02
C ALA A 85 6.16 7.73 -5.01
N VAL A 86 5.04 7.63 -4.31
CA VAL A 86 4.10 8.73 -4.10
C VAL A 86 3.59 8.71 -2.67
N SER A 87 3.55 9.87 -2.04
CA SER A 87 2.91 10.03 -0.74
C SER A 87 1.44 10.37 -0.97
N LEU A 88 0.55 9.54 -0.42
CA LEU A 88 -0.89 9.77 -0.51
C LEU A 88 -1.33 10.70 0.61
N PRO A 89 -2.07 11.78 0.31
CA PRO A 89 -2.47 12.78 1.32
C PRO A 89 -3.32 12.18 2.45
N ASN A 90 -4.17 11.21 2.15
CA ASN A 90 -5.03 10.55 3.13
C ASN A 90 -4.51 9.17 3.57
N GLY A 91 -3.28 8.81 3.19
CA GLY A 91 -2.70 7.51 3.46
C GLY A 91 -3.42 6.35 2.77
N THR A 92 -3.01 5.12 3.09
CA THR A 92 -3.55 3.87 2.50
C THR A 92 -4.57 3.17 3.40
N GLY A 93 -4.68 3.56 4.68
CA GLY A 93 -5.49 2.87 5.69
C GLY A 93 -4.92 1.50 6.10
N LYS A 94 -3.66 1.22 5.75
CA LYS A 94 -2.94 0.02 6.15
C LYS A 94 -1.75 0.42 7.01
N THR A 95 -1.61 -0.21 8.17
CA THR A 95 -0.40 -0.09 8.99
C THR A 95 0.69 -0.96 8.37
N VAL A 96 1.72 -0.32 7.81
CA VAL A 96 2.85 -1.00 7.18
C VAL A 96 3.92 -1.28 8.21
N ARG A 97 4.42 -2.52 8.28
CA ARG A 97 5.60 -2.84 9.09
C ARG A 97 6.87 -2.51 8.32
N VAL A 98 7.67 -1.62 8.91
CA VAL A 98 8.88 -1.07 8.28
C VAL A 98 10.11 -1.61 8.99
N ALA A 99 11.04 -2.17 8.20
CA ALA A 99 12.39 -2.51 8.66
C ALA A 99 13.38 -1.42 8.24
N ALA A 100 14.18 -0.93 9.17
CA ALA A 100 15.23 0.05 8.92
C ALA A 100 16.62 -0.58 9.10
N PHE A 101 17.40 -0.61 8.01
CA PHE A 101 18.78 -1.06 8.00
C PHE A 101 19.70 0.16 8.09
N VAL A 102 20.17 0.44 9.29
CA VAL A 102 20.91 1.66 9.60
C VAL A 102 22.22 1.34 10.33
N SER A 103 23.13 2.30 10.34
CA SER A 103 24.30 2.26 11.20
C SER A 103 23.90 2.35 12.69
N PRO A 104 24.70 1.84 13.61
CA PRO A 104 24.40 1.89 15.06
C PRO A 104 24.11 3.30 15.59
N GLU A 105 24.67 4.31 14.96
CA GLU A 105 24.49 5.73 15.32
C GLU A 105 23.05 6.21 15.10
N ASN A 106 22.41 5.73 14.02
CA ASN A 106 21.07 6.15 13.58
C ASN A 106 19.94 5.21 14.04
N GLU A 107 20.26 4.14 14.78
CA GLU A 107 19.24 3.20 15.27
C GLU A 107 18.20 3.86 16.17
N LYS A 108 18.62 4.79 17.04
CA LYS A 108 17.71 5.51 17.94
C LYS A 108 16.73 6.37 17.16
N ALA A 109 17.23 7.13 16.18
CA ALA A 109 16.40 7.99 15.35
C ALA A 109 15.38 7.18 14.51
N ALA A 110 15.78 6.02 13.99
CA ALA A 110 14.89 5.13 13.26
C ALA A 110 13.78 4.53 14.15
N LYS A 111 14.10 4.17 15.41
CA LYS A 111 13.12 3.68 16.39
C LYS A 111 12.14 4.77 16.79
N GLU A 112 12.61 5.99 17.05
CA GLU A 112 11.78 7.16 17.38
C GLU A 112 10.84 7.54 16.22
N ALA A 113 11.29 7.37 14.96
CA ALA A 113 10.47 7.57 13.79
C ALA A 113 9.37 6.49 13.58
N GLY A 114 9.38 5.42 14.39
CA GLY A 114 8.36 4.37 14.38
C GLY A 114 8.69 3.17 13.52
N ALA A 115 9.96 2.89 13.21
CA ALA A 115 10.35 1.64 12.56
C ALA A 115 10.08 0.44 13.49
N ASP A 116 9.48 -0.63 12.93
CA ASP A 116 9.11 -1.82 13.72
C ASP A 116 10.32 -2.73 13.96
N LEU A 117 11.20 -2.81 12.98
CA LEU A 117 12.45 -3.56 13.04
C LEU A 117 13.60 -2.60 12.71
N VAL A 118 14.55 -2.48 13.60
CA VAL A 118 15.73 -1.64 13.39
C VAL A 118 16.96 -2.47 13.74
N GLY A 119 17.92 -2.48 12.85
CA GLY A 119 19.17 -3.17 13.11
C GLY A 119 20.20 -2.97 12.01
N SER A 120 21.44 -3.30 12.37
CA SER A 120 22.58 -3.25 11.48
C SER A 120 22.92 -4.67 10.95
N SER A 121 24.13 -5.11 11.11
CA SER A 121 24.59 -6.43 10.65
C SER A 121 23.87 -7.60 11.32
N GLU A 122 23.45 -7.45 12.58
CA GLU A 122 22.77 -8.51 13.36
C GLU A 122 21.44 -8.91 12.73
N LEU A 123 20.60 -7.94 12.37
CA LEU A 123 19.33 -8.17 11.71
C LEU A 123 19.52 -8.86 10.33
N ILE A 124 20.59 -8.49 9.61
CA ILE A 124 20.92 -9.11 8.33
C ILE A 124 21.29 -10.60 8.52
N GLU A 125 22.06 -10.92 9.55
CA GLU A 125 22.42 -12.30 9.86
C GLU A 125 21.20 -13.12 10.31
N GLU A 126 20.32 -12.54 11.11
CA GLU A 126 19.08 -13.19 11.51
C GLU A 126 18.19 -13.54 10.32
N ILE A 127 17.99 -12.60 9.41
CA ILE A 127 17.24 -12.82 8.16
C ILE A 127 17.93 -13.88 7.29
N LYS A 128 19.27 -13.86 7.22
CA LYS A 128 20.04 -14.86 6.46
C LYS A 128 19.87 -16.27 7.01
N LYS A 129 19.82 -16.42 8.34
CA LYS A 129 19.65 -17.72 9.02
C LYS A 129 18.21 -18.21 8.95
N SER A 130 17.25 -17.33 9.22
CA SER A 130 15.83 -17.69 9.30
C SER A 130 15.13 -17.75 7.95
N GLY A 131 15.58 -16.96 6.96
CA GLY A 131 14.91 -16.77 5.68
C GLY A 131 13.56 -16.07 5.79
N LYS A 132 13.17 -15.63 6.99
CA LYS A 132 11.90 -14.95 7.26
C LYS A 132 12.07 -13.43 7.21
N THR A 133 11.06 -12.74 6.68
CA THR A 133 10.99 -11.27 6.64
C THR A 133 9.62 -10.88 7.18
N ASP A 134 9.58 -10.42 8.43
CA ASP A 134 8.34 -10.04 9.11
C ASP A 134 8.00 -8.54 8.93
N PHE A 135 8.38 -7.98 7.78
CA PHE A 135 8.13 -6.60 7.39
C PHE A 135 7.63 -6.51 5.95
N GLU A 136 7.00 -5.41 5.61
CA GLU A 136 6.41 -5.16 4.30
C GLU A 136 7.21 -4.18 3.45
N VAL A 137 8.00 -3.31 4.10
CA VAL A 137 8.88 -2.36 3.42
C VAL A 137 10.21 -2.31 4.17
N ALA A 138 11.30 -2.23 3.41
CA ALA A 138 12.64 -2.04 3.94
C ALA A 138 13.20 -0.68 3.53
N VAL A 139 13.77 0.03 4.48
CA VAL A 139 14.53 1.27 4.27
C VAL A 139 15.98 1.01 4.65
N ALA A 140 16.93 1.56 3.92
CA ALA A 140 18.33 1.37 4.18
C ALA A 140 19.15 2.64 3.99
N GLU A 141 20.20 2.78 4.77
CA GLU A 141 21.27 3.74 4.48
C GLU A 141 22.10 3.28 3.28
N PRO A 142 22.65 4.20 2.48
CA PRO A 142 23.51 3.86 1.36
C PRO A 142 24.69 2.97 1.75
N MET A 143 25.27 3.19 2.91
CA MET A 143 26.40 2.39 3.43
C MET A 143 26.01 0.93 3.74
N MET A 144 24.79 0.70 4.21
CA MET A 144 24.29 -0.64 4.55
C MET A 144 23.94 -1.47 3.31
N MET A 145 23.79 -0.87 2.15
CA MET A 145 23.47 -1.58 0.90
C MET A 145 24.49 -2.67 0.54
N ARG A 146 25.77 -2.48 0.88
CA ARG A 146 26.81 -3.50 0.68
C ARG A 146 26.54 -4.74 1.53
N ASN A 147 26.15 -4.57 2.78
CA ASN A 147 25.85 -5.67 3.70
C ASN A 147 24.54 -6.38 3.30
N LEU A 148 23.54 -5.63 2.83
CA LEU A 148 22.29 -6.17 2.31
C LEU A 148 22.46 -7.04 1.06
N ALA A 149 23.55 -6.90 0.32
CA ALA A 149 23.87 -7.75 -0.83
C ALA A 149 23.91 -9.25 -0.44
N SER A 150 24.29 -9.59 0.78
CA SER A 150 24.33 -10.98 1.28
C SER A 150 22.94 -11.63 1.37
N ILE A 151 21.88 -10.84 1.56
CA ILE A 151 20.48 -11.29 1.63
C ILE A 151 19.63 -10.80 0.45
N ALA A 152 20.28 -10.21 -0.58
CA ALA A 152 19.60 -9.64 -1.74
C ALA A 152 18.68 -10.65 -2.45
N LYS A 153 19.05 -11.95 -2.48
CA LYS A 153 18.21 -13.01 -3.06
C LYS A 153 16.90 -13.17 -2.29
N ILE A 154 16.93 -13.11 -0.95
CA ILE A 154 15.75 -13.26 -0.09
C ILE A 154 14.84 -12.04 -0.23
N LEU A 155 15.41 -10.83 -0.14
CA LEU A 155 14.66 -9.58 -0.25
C LEU A 155 14.15 -9.36 -1.68
N GLY A 156 14.95 -9.69 -2.69
CA GLY A 156 14.63 -9.47 -4.11
C GLY A 156 13.46 -10.32 -4.58
N THR A 157 13.39 -11.60 -4.22
CA THR A 157 12.27 -12.49 -4.57
C THR A 157 10.94 -12.06 -3.97
N ARG A 158 10.98 -11.36 -2.82
CA ARG A 158 9.80 -10.82 -2.13
C ARG A 158 9.51 -9.36 -2.50
N GLY A 159 10.33 -8.73 -3.35
CA GLY A 159 10.18 -7.32 -3.72
C GLY A 159 10.49 -6.32 -2.61
N LEU A 160 11.18 -6.75 -1.55
CA LEU A 160 11.49 -5.96 -0.36
C LEU A 160 12.86 -5.27 -0.41
N MET A 161 13.61 -5.42 -1.52
CA MET A 161 14.94 -4.83 -1.64
C MET A 161 14.84 -3.32 -1.72
N PRO A 162 15.52 -2.57 -0.83
CA PRO A 162 15.57 -1.12 -0.91
C PRO A 162 16.14 -0.63 -2.24
N SER A 163 15.59 0.47 -2.75
CA SER A 163 16.01 1.05 -4.04
C SER A 163 15.97 2.58 -3.99
N PRO A 164 17.01 3.26 -4.52
CA PRO A 164 16.99 4.73 -4.62
C PRO A 164 15.82 5.27 -5.45
N LYS A 165 15.34 4.49 -6.43
CA LYS A 165 14.21 4.89 -7.29
C LYS A 165 12.86 4.90 -6.56
N ASN A 166 12.76 4.23 -5.43
CA ASN A 166 11.55 4.18 -4.58
C ASN A 166 11.73 5.04 -3.32
N ASP A 167 12.79 5.84 -3.23
CA ASP A 167 13.17 6.64 -2.05
C ASP A 167 13.28 5.81 -0.76
N THR A 168 13.65 4.53 -0.90
CA THR A 168 13.87 3.63 0.25
C THR A 168 15.34 3.45 0.58
N VAL A 169 16.24 4.08 -0.18
CA VAL A 169 17.67 4.22 0.14
C VAL A 169 17.95 5.70 0.32
N THR A 170 18.17 6.13 1.56
CA THR A 170 18.35 7.54 1.93
C THR A 170 19.26 7.67 3.14
N THR A 171 19.89 8.83 3.28
CA THR A 171 20.63 9.20 4.47
C THR A 171 19.70 9.53 5.65
N ASP A 172 18.53 10.13 5.37
CA ASP A 172 17.53 10.50 6.37
C ASP A 172 16.49 9.40 6.56
N VAL A 173 16.90 8.32 7.22
CA VAL A 173 16.02 7.15 7.42
C VAL A 173 14.80 7.48 8.28
N ALA A 174 14.93 8.36 9.27
CA ALA A 174 13.82 8.77 10.13
C ALA A 174 12.68 9.41 9.33
N LEU A 175 13.01 10.32 8.41
CA LEU A 175 12.04 10.97 7.53
C LEU A 175 11.37 9.94 6.62
N ALA A 176 12.15 9.05 5.97
CA ALA A 176 11.62 8.02 5.10
C ALA A 176 10.66 7.05 5.83
N VAL A 177 11.00 6.63 7.05
CA VAL A 177 10.13 5.79 7.89
C VAL A 177 8.82 6.51 8.21
N SER A 178 8.88 7.79 8.59
CA SER A 178 7.69 8.59 8.91
C SER A 178 6.76 8.75 7.68
N GLU A 179 7.32 8.95 6.48
CA GLU A 179 6.56 9.05 5.23
C GLU A 179 5.89 7.72 4.86
N LEU A 180 6.60 6.59 5.02
CA LEU A 180 6.04 5.26 4.79
C LEU A 180 4.89 4.95 5.76
N LYS A 181 5.02 5.32 7.02
CA LYS A 181 3.94 5.19 8.03
C LYS A 181 2.75 6.11 7.72
N LYS A 182 2.98 7.27 7.10
CA LYS A 182 1.91 8.18 6.63
C LYS A 182 1.22 7.69 5.36
N GLY A 183 1.75 6.67 4.69
CA GLY A 183 1.12 6.07 3.52
C GLY A 183 1.81 6.37 2.19
N LYS A 184 3.13 6.54 2.19
CA LYS A 184 3.92 6.54 0.96
C LYS A 184 3.88 5.15 0.34
N ILE A 185 3.47 5.07 -0.92
CA ILE A 185 3.44 3.83 -1.72
C ILE A 185 4.49 3.87 -2.81
N SER A 186 5.07 2.73 -3.11
CA SER A 186 5.92 2.55 -4.29
C SER A 186 5.14 1.89 -5.41
N TYR A 187 5.44 2.26 -6.64
CA TYR A 187 4.86 1.66 -7.82
C TYR A 187 5.92 1.27 -8.85
N LYS A 188 5.61 0.22 -9.60
CA LYS A 188 6.45 -0.29 -10.68
C LYS A 188 5.56 -0.84 -11.77
N ASN A 189 5.88 -0.58 -13.04
CA ASN A 189 5.18 -1.24 -14.15
C ASN A 189 5.50 -2.73 -14.19
N ASP A 190 4.53 -3.50 -14.63
CA ASP A 190 4.68 -4.92 -14.95
C ASP A 190 5.26 -5.15 -16.37
N ASP A 191 5.45 -6.41 -16.75
CA ASP A 191 5.97 -6.79 -18.06
C ASP A 191 4.97 -6.56 -19.20
N THR A 192 3.73 -6.20 -18.90
CA THR A 192 2.65 -5.91 -19.85
C THR A 192 2.34 -4.41 -19.96
N ALA A 193 3.19 -3.55 -19.35
CA ALA A 193 3.04 -2.10 -19.27
C ALA A 193 1.81 -1.63 -18.44
N ASN A 194 1.38 -2.44 -17.50
CA ASN A 194 0.38 -2.04 -16.52
C ASN A 194 1.06 -1.59 -15.22
N LEU A 195 0.33 -0.79 -14.46
CA LEU A 195 0.75 -0.30 -13.16
C LEU A 195 -0.42 -0.48 -12.19
N HIS A 196 -0.16 -1.09 -11.07
CA HIS A 196 -1.14 -1.44 -10.06
C HIS A 196 -0.80 -0.72 -8.76
N CYS A 197 -1.73 0.10 -8.25
CA CYS A 197 -1.51 0.91 -7.06
C CYS A 197 -2.71 0.84 -6.13
N LEU A 198 -2.42 0.76 -4.83
CA LEU A 198 -3.41 0.90 -3.77
C LEU A 198 -3.67 2.38 -3.50
N ILE A 199 -4.94 2.80 -3.44
CA ILE A 199 -5.31 4.18 -3.12
C ILE A 199 -6.03 4.34 -1.77
N GLY A 200 -6.44 3.25 -1.15
CA GLY A 200 -7.08 3.30 0.16
C GLY A 200 -7.96 2.09 0.45
N LYS A 201 -8.86 2.24 1.39
CA LYS A 201 -9.84 1.24 1.80
C LYS A 201 -11.25 1.62 1.37
N VAL A 202 -12.13 0.64 1.24
CA VAL A 202 -13.55 0.86 0.91
C VAL A 202 -14.26 1.69 1.99
N SER A 203 -13.80 1.58 3.24
CA SER A 203 -14.28 2.38 4.38
C SER A 203 -13.97 3.88 4.28
N PHE A 204 -13.02 4.28 3.42
CA PHE A 204 -12.68 5.71 3.24
C PHE A 204 -13.82 6.47 2.56
N ASP A 205 -13.94 7.75 2.88
CA ASP A 205 -14.82 8.66 2.16
C ASP A 205 -14.43 8.75 0.69
N THR A 206 -15.42 8.93 -0.17
CA THR A 206 -15.19 9.03 -1.62
C THR A 206 -14.25 10.20 -1.96
N ASN A 207 -14.40 11.34 -1.28
CA ASN A 207 -13.56 12.52 -1.50
C ASN A 207 -12.08 12.24 -1.20
N LYS A 208 -11.79 11.54 -0.09
CA LYS A 208 -10.42 11.14 0.27
C LYS A 208 -9.78 10.21 -0.77
N LEU A 209 -10.58 9.29 -1.32
CA LEU A 209 -10.11 8.40 -2.39
C LEU A 209 -9.87 9.15 -3.70
N VAL A 210 -10.69 10.18 -4.01
CA VAL A 210 -10.50 11.05 -5.18
C VAL A 210 -9.21 11.87 -5.05
N GLU A 211 -8.94 12.43 -3.88
CA GLU A 211 -7.69 13.16 -3.62
C GLU A 211 -6.46 12.26 -3.78
N ASN A 212 -6.50 11.06 -3.19
CA ASN A 212 -5.44 10.07 -3.34
C ASN A 212 -5.23 9.65 -4.80
N TYR A 213 -6.33 9.46 -5.55
CA TYR A 213 -6.28 9.15 -6.98
C TYR A 213 -5.62 10.28 -7.78
N ASN A 214 -6.01 11.53 -7.54
CA ASN A 214 -5.46 12.68 -8.25
C ASN A 214 -3.95 12.83 -7.98
N ALA A 215 -3.52 12.72 -6.71
CA ALA A 215 -2.12 12.75 -6.33
C ALA A 215 -1.30 11.65 -7.04
N LEU A 216 -1.88 10.44 -7.15
CA LEU A 216 -1.26 9.32 -7.85
C LEU A 216 -1.15 9.59 -9.36
N VAL A 217 -2.22 10.05 -10.01
CA VAL A 217 -2.24 10.35 -11.46
C VAL A 217 -1.23 11.44 -11.80
N ASP A 218 -1.16 12.51 -11.01
CA ASP A 218 -0.21 13.60 -11.23
C ASP A 218 1.24 13.14 -11.11
N ASN A 219 1.53 12.26 -10.13
CA ASN A 219 2.85 11.67 -9.97
C ASN A 219 3.21 10.76 -11.17
N ILE A 220 2.28 9.91 -11.60
CA ILE A 220 2.48 9.03 -12.77
C ILE A 220 2.70 9.87 -14.04
N ARG A 221 1.98 10.97 -14.24
CA ARG A 221 2.17 11.87 -15.39
C ARG A 221 3.56 12.52 -15.39
N LYS A 222 4.03 12.96 -14.22
CA LYS A 222 5.39 13.50 -14.05
C LYS A 222 6.47 12.46 -14.32
N ALA A 223 6.20 11.19 -14.01
CA ALA A 223 7.12 10.07 -14.23
C ALA A 223 7.17 9.58 -15.69
N LYS A 224 6.50 10.25 -16.65
CA LYS A 224 6.51 9.87 -18.06
C LYS A 224 7.93 9.87 -18.62
N PRO A 225 8.45 8.74 -19.14
CA PRO A 225 9.76 8.71 -19.81
C PRO A 225 9.74 9.55 -21.09
N SER A 226 10.83 10.28 -21.36
CA SER A 226 10.98 11.09 -22.58
C SER A 226 10.94 10.25 -23.87
N SER A 227 11.35 8.98 -23.76
CA SER A 227 11.31 8.00 -24.88
C SER A 227 9.92 7.45 -25.18
N ALA A 228 8.92 7.70 -24.33
CA ALA A 228 7.54 7.24 -24.54
C ALA A 228 6.78 8.18 -25.48
N LYS A 229 6.53 7.71 -26.71
CA LYS A 229 5.77 8.46 -27.74
C LYS A 229 4.28 8.13 -27.68
N GLY A 230 3.45 9.13 -27.99
CA GLY A 230 2.00 8.99 -28.06
C GLY A 230 1.28 9.08 -26.70
N ALA A 231 0.07 8.49 -26.63
CA ALA A 231 -0.74 8.50 -25.41
C ALA A 231 -0.07 7.69 -24.32
N TYR A 232 0.27 8.36 -23.21
CA TYR A 232 0.98 7.73 -22.09
C TYR A 232 0.05 6.87 -21.23
N ILE A 233 -1.08 7.40 -20.80
CA ILE A 233 -2.12 6.63 -20.11
C ILE A 233 -3.16 6.22 -21.14
N LYS A 234 -3.28 4.92 -21.42
CA LYS A 234 -4.21 4.37 -22.41
C LYS A 234 -5.56 4.03 -21.80
N ALA A 235 -5.57 3.50 -20.62
CA ALA A 235 -6.79 3.14 -19.90
C ALA A 235 -6.54 3.17 -18.39
N VAL A 236 -7.60 3.47 -17.65
CA VAL A 236 -7.61 3.42 -16.18
C VAL A 236 -8.82 2.60 -15.76
N SER A 237 -8.62 1.73 -14.78
CA SER A 237 -9.71 1.00 -14.13
C SER A 237 -9.50 0.96 -12.62
N ILE A 238 -10.60 0.94 -11.89
CA ILE A 238 -10.61 0.86 -10.42
C ILE A 238 -11.35 -0.40 -10.03
N CYS A 239 -10.83 -1.10 -9.04
CA CYS A 239 -11.52 -2.22 -8.42
C CYS A 239 -11.32 -2.20 -6.90
N SER A 240 -12.10 -2.99 -6.19
CA SER A 240 -11.78 -3.39 -4.82
C SER A 240 -11.29 -4.84 -4.81
N SER A 241 -10.64 -5.23 -3.72
CA SER A 241 -10.25 -6.63 -3.52
C SER A 241 -11.44 -7.55 -3.79
N MET A 242 -11.26 -8.56 -4.64
CA MET A 242 -12.28 -9.55 -5.03
C MET A 242 -13.47 -8.99 -5.82
N SER A 243 -13.46 -7.73 -6.29
CA SER A 243 -14.51 -7.15 -7.14
C SER A 243 -14.11 -7.08 -8.61
N LYS A 244 -15.08 -6.79 -9.47
CA LYS A 244 -14.83 -6.50 -10.89
C LYS A 244 -14.29 -5.08 -11.05
N GLY A 245 -13.46 -4.87 -12.08
CA GLY A 245 -12.94 -3.55 -12.44
C GLY A 245 -13.98 -2.67 -13.11
N VAL A 246 -13.98 -1.40 -12.75
CA VAL A 246 -14.80 -0.32 -13.35
C VAL A 246 -13.87 0.59 -14.15
N LYS A 247 -14.20 0.84 -15.42
CA LYS A 247 -13.40 1.73 -16.27
C LYS A 247 -13.62 3.19 -15.89
N VAL A 248 -12.54 3.96 -15.89
CA VAL A 248 -12.55 5.40 -15.59
C VAL A 248 -12.18 6.20 -16.82
N ILE A 249 -12.80 7.37 -16.99
CA ILE A 249 -12.44 8.31 -18.04
C ILE A 249 -11.01 8.77 -17.83
N VAL A 250 -10.18 8.63 -18.85
CA VAL A 250 -8.80 9.15 -18.83
C VAL A 250 -8.88 10.63 -19.18
N SER A 251 -8.74 11.48 -18.19
CA SER A 251 -8.64 12.94 -18.36
C SER A 251 -7.22 13.38 -18.66
#